data_dfbdeb7c21169ea40e086d6833033eea
#
_entry.id   dfbdeb7c21169ea40e086d6833033eea
#
_cell.length_a   1.000
_cell.length_b   1.000
_cell.length_c   1.000
_cell.angle_alpha   90.00
_cell.angle_beta   90.00
_cell.angle_gamma   90.00
#
_symmetry.space_group_name_H-M   'P 1'
#
loop_
_entity.id
_entity.type
_entity.pdbx_description
1 polymer ?
#
loop_
_entity_poly.entity_id
_entity_poly.type
_entity_poly.pdbx_seq_one_letter_code
_entity_poly.pdbx_strand_id
1 'polypeptide(L)'
;MDLEFNRNEDVMKQSLSRMRQELGKIYTGGGKKAIEKQREKNKLTPRERIEYLVDKNSSFIEIGAFAGYGMYEEQGGCPAGGTVAGIGYVSGRQCVILANDQTVKAGAWFPITGKKNLRLQEIAMENHLPVIYLVDSAGVFLPLQDEIFPDKEHFGRIFRNNARMSAMGITQIAAVMGPCVAGGAYLPIMSDETLMVEGNGSIYLAGPYLVKAAIGEDVDNETLGGADTHTSISGIADYKFKTEQECMDHIKKMMRMLGETPA
;
A
#
# COMPACT_ATOMS: atom_id res chain seq x y z
N MET A 1 22.30 13.20 41.98
CA MET A 1 21.90 13.06 40.54
C MET A 1 22.60 14.19 39.81
N ASP A 2 23.34 13.89 38.76
CA ASP A 2 24.21 14.83 38.07
C ASP A 2 23.37 15.87 37.31
N LEU A 3 23.69 17.15 37.43
CA LEU A 3 23.01 18.24 36.72
C LEU A 3 23.07 18.08 35.20
N GLU A 4 24.16 17.52 34.72
CA GLU A 4 24.34 17.20 33.29
C GLU A 4 23.37 16.08 32.84
N PHE A 5 23.20 15.03 33.65
CA PHE A 5 22.22 13.99 33.38
C PHE A 5 20.79 14.54 33.25
N ASN A 6 20.38 15.36 34.22
CA ASN A 6 19.04 15.97 34.20
C ASN A 6 18.83 16.84 32.95
N ARG A 7 19.84 17.65 32.59
CA ARG A 7 19.78 18.46 31.37
C ARG A 7 19.67 17.63 30.11
N ASN A 8 20.44 16.55 30.02
CA ASN A 8 20.39 15.64 28.86
C ASN A 8 19.05 14.90 28.79
N GLU A 9 18.51 14.49 29.92
CA GLU A 9 17.18 13.88 30.01
C GLU A 9 16.08 14.83 29.50
N ASP A 10 16.12 16.11 29.93
CA ASP A 10 15.15 17.11 29.49
C ASP A 10 15.24 17.38 27.99
N VAL A 11 16.44 17.52 27.43
CA VAL A 11 16.67 17.69 25.99
C VAL A 11 16.11 16.49 25.21
N MET A 12 16.36 15.26 25.70
CA MET A 12 15.83 14.05 25.07
C MET A 12 14.31 14.00 25.11
N LYS A 13 13.69 14.31 26.25
CA LYS A 13 12.23 14.35 26.41
C LYS A 13 11.60 15.37 25.45
N GLN A 14 12.19 16.56 25.31
CA GLN A 14 11.72 17.58 24.38
C GLN A 14 11.83 17.09 22.92
N SER A 15 12.95 16.48 22.55
CA SER A 15 13.17 15.94 21.21
C SER A 15 12.16 14.83 20.87
N LEU A 16 11.92 13.91 21.81
CA LEU A 16 10.91 12.84 21.66
C LEU A 16 9.50 13.41 21.56
N SER A 17 9.18 14.43 22.37
CA SER A 17 7.86 15.08 22.30
C SER A 17 7.62 15.73 20.93
N ARG A 18 8.62 16.44 20.41
CA ARG A 18 8.57 17.06 19.08
C ARG A 18 8.42 16.00 17.98
N MET A 19 9.22 14.92 18.04
CA MET A 19 9.13 13.82 17.09
C MET A 19 7.73 13.18 17.09
N ARG A 20 7.14 12.94 18.27
CA ARG A 20 5.79 12.37 18.40
C ARG A 20 4.72 13.31 17.85
N GLN A 21 4.87 14.61 18.02
CA GLN A 21 3.96 15.61 17.46
C GLN A 21 3.99 15.58 15.92
N GLU A 22 5.18 15.55 15.32
CA GLU A 22 5.32 15.45 13.86
C GLU A 22 4.78 14.10 13.34
N LEU A 23 5.04 13.02 14.03
CA LEU A 23 4.49 11.69 13.70
C LEU A 23 2.95 11.71 13.72
N GLY A 24 2.35 12.36 14.70
CA GLY A 24 0.90 12.55 14.77
C GLY A 24 0.33 13.26 13.52
N LYS A 25 1.05 14.25 12.99
CA LYS A 25 0.66 14.92 11.72
C LYS A 25 0.77 13.95 10.52
N ILE A 26 1.87 13.21 10.43
CA ILE A 26 2.08 12.22 9.37
C ILE A 26 0.96 11.17 9.36
N TYR A 27 0.48 10.75 10.53
CA TYR A 27 -0.58 9.77 10.68
C TYR A 27 -1.95 10.25 10.14
N THR A 28 -2.13 11.54 9.93
CA THR A 28 -3.34 12.07 9.29
C THR A 28 -3.33 11.96 7.76
N GLY A 29 -2.23 11.47 7.16
CA GLY A 29 -2.10 11.31 5.71
C GLY A 29 -2.40 12.61 4.96
N GLY A 30 -3.32 12.58 4.00
CA GLY A 30 -3.78 13.74 3.23
C GLY A 30 -4.74 14.67 3.98
N GLY A 31 -4.96 14.43 5.31
CA GLY A 31 -5.75 15.28 6.19
C GLY A 31 -7.25 14.95 6.23
N LYS A 32 -7.97 15.61 7.13
CA LYS A 32 -9.37 15.30 7.47
C LYS A 32 -10.30 15.25 6.25
N LYS A 33 -10.24 16.24 5.37
CA LYS A 33 -11.11 16.28 4.17
C LYS A 33 -10.89 15.10 3.23
N ALA A 34 -9.64 14.65 3.10
CA ALA A 34 -9.34 13.50 2.26
C ALA A 34 -9.82 12.19 2.91
N ILE A 35 -9.72 12.07 4.23
CA ILE A 35 -10.27 10.94 4.99
C ILE A 35 -11.80 10.90 4.87
N GLU A 36 -12.49 12.04 5.02
CA GLU A 36 -13.94 12.13 4.87
C GLU A 36 -14.40 11.62 3.50
N LYS A 37 -13.72 12.02 2.43
CA LYS A 37 -13.99 11.52 1.06
C LYS A 37 -13.80 10.00 0.91
N GLN A 38 -12.91 9.37 1.69
CA GLN A 38 -12.80 7.90 1.71
C GLN A 38 -14.02 7.27 2.39
N ARG A 39 -14.45 7.85 3.51
CA ARG A 39 -15.63 7.38 4.25
C ARG A 39 -16.92 7.50 3.46
N GLU A 40 -17.10 8.56 2.67
CA GLU A 40 -18.22 8.70 1.74
C GLU A 40 -18.31 7.55 0.71
N LYS A 41 -17.17 6.92 0.41
CA LYS A 41 -17.06 5.75 -0.46
C LYS A 41 -17.05 4.42 0.30
N ASN A 42 -17.36 4.42 1.60
CA ASN A 42 -17.27 3.27 2.49
C ASN A 42 -15.88 2.60 2.50
N LYS A 43 -14.82 3.40 2.33
CA LYS A 43 -13.43 2.92 2.33
C LYS A 43 -12.74 3.22 3.66
N LEU A 44 -11.92 2.28 4.10
CA LEU A 44 -11.02 2.45 5.22
C LEU A 44 -9.76 3.21 4.82
N THR A 45 -9.14 3.91 5.76
CA THR A 45 -7.79 4.44 5.60
C THR A 45 -6.76 3.31 5.61
N PRO A 46 -5.53 3.51 5.09
CA PRO A 46 -4.52 2.45 5.10
C PRO A 46 -4.18 1.96 6.50
N ARG A 47 -4.19 2.83 7.51
CA ARG A 47 -3.94 2.45 8.90
C ARG A 47 -5.07 1.60 9.47
N GLU A 48 -6.31 1.95 9.21
CA GLU A 48 -7.48 1.16 9.61
C GLU A 48 -7.51 -0.21 8.92
N ARG A 49 -7.11 -0.29 7.63
CA ARG A 49 -6.96 -1.56 6.92
C ARG A 49 -5.92 -2.46 7.60
N ILE A 50 -4.75 -1.90 7.93
CA ILE A 50 -3.68 -2.63 8.62
C ILE A 50 -4.13 -3.06 10.02
N GLU A 51 -4.74 -2.15 10.79
CA GLU A 51 -5.26 -2.44 12.13
C GLU A 51 -6.31 -3.56 12.11
N TYR A 52 -7.18 -3.58 11.10
CA TYR A 52 -8.15 -4.67 10.92
C TYR A 52 -7.46 -5.99 10.57
N LEU A 53 -6.42 -5.94 9.74
CA LEU A 53 -5.76 -7.12 9.20
C LEU A 53 -4.87 -7.83 10.22
N VAL A 54 -4.08 -7.06 11.00
CA VAL A 54 -3.14 -7.63 11.97
C VAL A 54 -3.84 -8.31 13.15
N ASP A 55 -3.18 -9.28 13.75
CA ASP A 55 -3.69 -9.99 14.89
C ASP A 55 -3.85 -9.08 16.11
N LYS A 56 -4.97 -9.21 16.81
CA LYS A 56 -5.20 -8.49 18.06
C LYS A 56 -4.09 -8.85 19.06
N ASN A 57 -3.58 -7.82 19.75
CA ASN A 57 -2.49 -7.94 20.73
C ASN A 57 -1.11 -8.29 20.12
N SER A 58 -0.96 -8.27 18.80
CA SER A 58 0.34 -8.28 18.16
C SER A 58 0.82 -6.85 17.88
N SER A 59 2.14 -6.66 17.78
CA SER A 59 2.72 -5.38 17.39
C SER A 59 2.83 -5.29 15.87
N PHE A 60 2.49 -4.12 15.31
CA PHE A 60 2.83 -3.74 13.96
C PHE A 60 4.05 -2.79 14.00
N ILE A 61 5.13 -3.19 13.36
CA ILE A 61 6.34 -2.37 13.26
C ILE A 61 6.27 -1.59 11.95
N GLU A 62 5.84 -0.33 12.02
CA GLU A 62 5.81 0.54 10.85
C GLU A 62 7.23 0.93 10.43
N ILE A 63 7.55 0.73 9.16
CA ILE A 63 8.84 1.06 8.56
C ILE A 63 8.71 2.33 7.73
N GLY A 64 9.61 3.29 7.96
CA GLY A 64 9.65 4.53 7.20
C GLY A 64 8.43 5.43 7.40
N ALA A 65 7.92 5.57 8.64
CA ALA A 65 6.83 6.50 8.93
C ALA A 65 7.17 7.94 8.55
N PHE A 66 8.43 8.36 8.68
CA PHE A 66 8.95 9.67 8.25
C PHE A 66 9.41 9.73 6.80
N ALA A 67 9.21 8.69 5.99
CA ALA A 67 9.53 8.75 4.57
C ALA A 67 8.74 9.90 3.90
N GLY A 68 9.44 10.72 3.12
CA GLY A 68 8.85 11.90 2.48
C GLY A 68 8.66 13.12 3.39
N TYR A 69 9.05 13.06 4.66
CA TYR A 69 8.97 14.20 5.57
C TYR A 69 9.85 15.35 5.10
N GLY A 70 9.27 16.57 4.94
CA GLY A 70 9.97 17.74 4.40
C GLY A 70 10.32 17.62 2.91
N MET A 71 9.80 16.63 2.19
CA MET A 71 9.99 16.46 0.76
C MET A 71 8.69 16.77 0.00
N TYR A 72 8.83 17.19 -1.26
CA TYR A 72 7.71 17.43 -2.18
C TYR A 72 6.70 18.47 -1.70
N GLU A 73 7.16 19.51 -0.99
CA GLU A 73 6.29 20.57 -0.43
C GLU A 73 5.53 21.33 -1.52
N GLU A 74 6.19 21.61 -2.65
CA GLU A 74 5.56 22.24 -3.82
C GLU A 74 4.43 21.39 -4.43
N GLN A 75 4.51 20.08 -4.29
CA GLN A 75 3.48 19.12 -4.73
C GLN A 75 2.43 18.85 -3.63
N GLY A 76 2.57 19.48 -2.45
CA GLY A 76 1.68 19.32 -1.30
C GLY A 76 2.08 18.17 -0.36
N GLY A 77 3.34 17.74 -0.42
CA GLY A 77 3.92 16.75 0.46
C GLY A 77 3.57 15.29 0.13
N CYS A 78 4.31 14.37 0.73
CA CYS A 78 4.10 12.92 0.61
C CYS A 78 4.31 12.23 1.97
N PRO A 79 3.41 12.44 2.95
CA PRO A 79 3.55 11.87 4.28
C PRO A 79 3.59 10.34 4.22
N ALA A 80 4.43 9.73 5.07
CA ALA A 80 4.74 8.30 5.09
C ALA A 80 5.18 7.72 3.73
N GLY A 81 5.63 8.59 2.79
CA GLY A 81 5.95 8.17 1.42
C GLY A 81 4.74 7.70 0.62
N GLY A 82 3.52 8.17 0.95
CA GLY A 82 2.27 7.78 0.27
C GLY A 82 1.88 6.30 0.48
N THR A 83 2.55 5.59 1.38
CA THR A 83 2.29 4.18 1.68
C THR A 83 2.57 3.91 3.16
N VAL A 84 1.60 3.37 3.87
CA VAL A 84 1.82 2.81 5.21
C VAL A 84 2.30 1.38 5.06
N ALA A 85 3.47 1.07 5.61
CA ALA A 85 4.09 -0.23 5.40
C ALA A 85 4.89 -0.68 6.63
N GLY A 86 4.95 -1.98 6.84
CA GLY A 86 5.67 -2.54 7.99
C GLY A 86 5.55 -4.05 8.09
N ILE A 87 5.89 -4.55 9.25
CA ILE A 87 5.87 -5.97 9.59
C ILE A 87 4.86 -6.20 10.71
N GLY A 88 4.01 -7.18 10.56
CA GLY A 88 2.99 -7.57 11.54
C GLY A 88 2.66 -9.05 11.47
N TYR A 89 1.81 -9.52 12.37
CA TYR A 89 1.30 -10.87 12.36
C TYR A 89 -0.13 -10.89 11.82
N VAL A 90 -0.40 -11.81 10.91
CA VAL A 90 -1.74 -12.08 10.36
C VAL A 90 -2.01 -13.57 10.49
N SER A 91 -2.99 -13.93 11.32
CA SER A 91 -3.34 -15.32 11.65
C SER A 91 -2.12 -16.13 12.15
N GLY A 92 -1.32 -15.54 13.05
CA GLY A 92 -0.13 -16.16 13.63
C GLY A 92 1.12 -16.13 12.76
N ARG A 93 1.00 -15.72 11.48
CA ARG A 93 2.14 -15.65 10.57
C ARG A 93 2.69 -14.24 10.44
N GLN A 94 3.99 -14.09 10.62
CA GLN A 94 4.67 -12.83 10.36
C GLN A 94 4.72 -12.54 8.87
N CYS A 95 4.39 -11.33 8.48
CA CYS A 95 4.38 -10.90 7.09
C CYS A 95 4.71 -9.42 6.92
N VAL A 96 5.10 -9.05 5.72
CA VAL A 96 5.23 -7.65 5.30
C VAL A 96 3.88 -7.17 4.77
N ILE A 97 3.42 -6.00 5.21
CA ILE A 97 2.16 -5.39 4.78
C ILE A 97 2.46 -4.02 4.20
N LEU A 98 1.92 -3.74 3.02
CA LEU A 98 2.02 -2.45 2.34
C LEU A 98 0.62 -1.99 1.94
N ALA A 99 0.24 -0.79 2.37
CA ALA A 99 -1.06 -0.18 2.06
C ALA A 99 -0.87 1.20 1.46
N ASN A 100 -1.30 1.41 0.22
CA ASN A 100 -1.28 2.72 -0.41
C ASN A 100 -2.18 3.69 0.37
N ASP A 101 -1.71 4.93 0.55
CA ASP A 101 -2.52 5.98 1.15
C ASP A 101 -3.22 6.81 0.08
N GLN A 102 -4.45 6.43 -0.22
CA GLN A 102 -5.25 7.14 -1.21
C GLN A 102 -5.60 8.58 -0.78
N THR A 103 -5.49 8.90 0.50
CA THR A 103 -5.67 10.29 0.98
C THR A 103 -4.53 11.20 0.53
N VAL A 104 -3.37 10.62 0.18
CA VAL A 104 -2.18 11.31 -0.33
C VAL A 104 -2.15 11.21 -1.85
N LYS A 105 -2.55 12.29 -2.54
CA LYS A 105 -2.55 12.36 -4.02
C LYS A 105 -3.17 11.14 -4.72
N ALA A 106 -4.30 10.66 -4.19
CA ALA A 106 -5.01 9.48 -4.69
C ALA A 106 -4.13 8.21 -4.73
N GLY A 107 -3.21 8.06 -3.78
CA GLY A 107 -2.30 6.92 -3.73
C GLY A 107 -1.23 6.92 -4.82
N ALA A 108 -0.96 8.06 -5.44
CA ALA A 108 0.06 8.17 -6.48
C ALA A 108 1.46 7.87 -5.95
N TRP A 109 2.28 7.25 -6.77
CA TRP A 109 3.65 6.88 -6.44
C TRP A 109 4.61 8.03 -6.71
N PHE A 110 5.21 8.53 -5.65
CA PHE A 110 6.37 9.42 -5.68
C PHE A 110 7.68 8.61 -5.73
N PRO A 111 8.83 9.22 -6.05
CA PRO A 111 10.12 8.52 -6.00
C PRO A 111 10.37 7.85 -4.65
N ILE A 112 10.00 8.51 -3.54
CA ILE A 112 10.14 7.96 -2.19
C ILE A 112 9.21 6.75 -1.94
N THR A 113 8.02 6.72 -2.57
CA THR A 113 7.10 5.58 -2.51
C THR A 113 7.76 4.33 -3.07
N GLY A 114 8.39 4.46 -4.24
CA GLY A 114 9.14 3.37 -4.89
C GLY A 114 10.28 2.85 -4.01
N LYS A 115 11.10 3.75 -3.46
CA LYS A 115 12.20 3.39 -2.55
C LYS A 115 11.71 2.64 -1.31
N LYS A 116 10.61 3.10 -0.71
CA LYS A 116 10.01 2.45 0.45
C LYS A 116 9.52 1.05 0.12
N ASN A 117 8.78 0.88 -0.98
CA ASN A 117 8.31 -0.43 -1.42
C ASN A 117 9.47 -1.39 -1.70
N LEU A 118 10.52 -0.94 -2.38
CA LEU A 118 11.72 -1.74 -2.61
C LEU A 118 12.35 -2.24 -1.32
N ARG A 119 12.48 -1.36 -0.31
CA ARG A 119 13.04 -1.75 0.98
C ARG A 119 12.18 -2.82 1.68
N LEU A 120 10.86 -2.72 1.60
CA LEU A 120 9.96 -3.74 2.17
C LEU A 120 10.06 -5.08 1.43
N GLN A 121 10.19 -5.06 0.09
CA GLN A 121 10.43 -6.28 -0.69
C GLN A 121 11.78 -6.93 -0.36
N GLU A 122 12.84 -6.13 -0.15
CA GLU A 122 14.14 -6.62 0.31
C GLU A 122 14.03 -7.32 1.66
N ILE A 123 13.36 -6.68 2.63
CA ILE A 123 13.10 -7.27 3.96
C ILE A 123 12.33 -8.59 3.83
N ALA A 124 11.31 -8.62 2.97
CA ALA A 124 10.54 -9.85 2.72
C ALA A 124 11.43 -10.97 2.17
N MET A 125 12.29 -10.67 1.18
CA MET A 125 13.22 -11.66 0.60
C MET A 125 14.30 -12.12 1.59
N GLU A 126 14.88 -11.19 2.35
CA GLU A 126 15.92 -11.49 3.34
C GLU A 126 15.41 -12.41 4.48
N ASN A 127 14.14 -12.29 4.82
CA ASN A 127 13.53 -13.00 5.95
C ASN A 127 12.48 -14.05 5.53
N HIS A 128 12.30 -14.32 4.24
CA HIS A 128 11.29 -15.22 3.69
C HIS A 128 9.87 -14.95 4.22
N LEU A 129 9.50 -13.66 4.32
CA LEU A 129 8.19 -13.25 4.81
C LEU A 129 7.19 -13.12 3.67
N PRO A 130 5.97 -13.68 3.79
CA PRO A 130 4.87 -13.38 2.88
C PRO A 130 4.60 -11.87 2.79
N VAL A 131 4.13 -11.42 1.64
CA VAL A 131 3.83 -10.00 1.41
C VAL A 131 2.36 -9.81 1.12
N ILE A 132 1.73 -8.84 1.79
CA ILE A 132 0.34 -8.44 1.57
C ILE A 132 0.34 -7.00 1.07
N TYR A 133 -0.18 -6.81 -0.14
CA TYR A 133 -0.38 -5.50 -0.76
C TYR A 133 -1.86 -5.11 -0.67
N LEU A 134 -2.16 -4.00 0.00
CA LEU A 134 -3.50 -3.38 0.04
C LEU A 134 -3.47 -2.21 -0.94
N VAL A 135 -3.89 -2.47 -2.18
CA VAL A 135 -3.63 -1.58 -3.32
C VAL A 135 -4.78 -0.61 -3.53
N ASP A 136 -4.44 0.67 -3.62
CA ASP A 136 -5.37 1.77 -3.87
C ASP A 136 -4.58 2.95 -4.43
N SER A 137 -4.28 2.94 -5.73
CA SER A 137 -3.26 3.79 -6.33
C SER A 137 -3.62 4.30 -7.71
N ALA A 138 -3.55 5.61 -7.90
CA ALA A 138 -3.68 6.25 -9.21
C ALA A 138 -2.48 6.00 -10.16
N GLY A 139 -1.49 5.20 -9.75
CA GLY A 139 -0.28 4.96 -10.53
C GLY A 139 0.83 5.97 -10.20
N VAL A 140 1.69 6.27 -11.17
CA VAL A 140 2.82 7.19 -10.99
C VAL A 140 2.33 8.63 -10.80
N PHE A 141 2.97 9.37 -9.90
CA PHE A 141 2.76 10.82 -9.79
C PHE A 141 3.35 11.52 -11.02
N LEU A 142 2.50 11.83 -11.99
CA LEU A 142 2.91 12.29 -13.32
C LEU A 142 3.91 13.47 -13.35
N PRO A 143 3.82 14.48 -12.45
CA PRO A 143 4.80 15.56 -12.45
C PRO A 143 6.26 15.13 -12.16
N LEU A 144 6.45 13.94 -11.58
CA LEU A 144 7.76 13.37 -11.26
C LEU A 144 7.97 12.00 -11.94
N GLN A 145 7.29 11.75 -13.05
CA GLN A 145 7.32 10.45 -13.72
C GLN A 145 8.72 10.07 -14.26
N ASP A 146 9.50 11.04 -14.65
CA ASP A 146 10.88 10.87 -15.12
C ASP A 146 11.82 10.32 -14.04
N GLU A 147 11.52 10.59 -12.76
CA GLU A 147 12.27 10.04 -11.63
C GLU A 147 11.81 8.64 -11.19
N ILE A 148 10.64 8.18 -11.66
CA ILE A 148 10.01 6.92 -11.20
C ILE A 148 9.94 5.91 -12.35
N PHE A 149 9.98 6.38 -13.60
CA PHE A 149 9.74 5.56 -14.77
C PHE A 149 10.67 4.34 -14.82
N PRO A 150 10.26 3.23 -15.48
CA PRO A 150 10.91 1.93 -15.35
C PRO A 150 12.36 1.95 -15.82
N ASP A 151 13.20 2.23 -14.89
CA ASP A 151 14.63 2.00 -14.97
C ASP A 151 14.96 0.75 -14.13
N LYS A 152 16.23 0.43 -14.06
CA LYS A 152 16.78 -0.64 -13.23
C LYS A 152 16.30 -0.60 -11.78
N GLU A 153 16.15 0.59 -11.22
CA GLU A 153 15.59 0.83 -9.89
C GLU A 153 14.08 1.14 -9.99
N HIS A 154 13.43 1.58 -8.93
CA HIS A 154 12.02 1.89 -8.85
C HIS A 154 11.12 0.76 -9.42
N PHE A 155 10.21 1.05 -10.35
CA PHE A 155 9.27 0.06 -10.86
C PHE A 155 9.93 -1.15 -11.52
N GLY A 156 10.98 -0.96 -12.28
CA GLY A 156 11.71 -2.07 -12.89
C GLY A 156 12.22 -3.07 -11.84
N ARG A 157 12.80 -2.56 -10.75
CA ARG A 157 13.24 -3.39 -9.63
C ARG A 157 12.07 -4.03 -8.87
N ILE A 158 10.97 -3.30 -8.67
CA ILE A 158 9.78 -3.81 -7.99
C ILE A 158 9.21 -5.01 -8.75
N PHE A 159 9.01 -4.88 -10.07
CA PHE A 159 8.50 -5.98 -10.91
C PHE A 159 9.44 -7.19 -10.92
N ARG A 160 10.75 -6.94 -11.04
CA ARG A 160 11.74 -8.00 -10.92
C ARG A 160 11.67 -8.69 -9.55
N ASN A 161 11.50 -7.95 -8.49
CA ASN A 161 11.40 -8.51 -7.14
C ASN A 161 10.12 -9.33 -6.97
N ASN A 162 8.97 -8.91 -7.52
CA ASN A 162 7.75 -9.74 -7.51
C ASN A 162 8.02 -11.11 -8.13
N ALA A 163 8.59 -11.16 -9.33
CA ALA A 163 8.93 -12.42 -9.98
C ALA A 163 9.94 -13.26 -9.17
N ARG A 164 10.92 -12.60 -8.53
CA ARG A 164 11.90 -13.31 -7.69
C ARG A 164 11.29 -13.87 -6.42
N MET A 165 10.42 -13.11 -5.75
CA MET A 165 9.74 -13.57 -4.54
C MET A 165 8.88 -14.80 -4.82
N SER A 166 8.10 -14.81 -5.91
CA SER A 166 7.37 -16.00 -6.36
C SER A 166 8.31 -17.18 -6.61
N ALA A 167 9.41 -16.97 -7.32
CA ALA A 167 10.41 -18.02 -7.57
C ALA A 167 11.09 -18.55 -6.29
N MET A 168 11.16 -17.74 -5.24
CA MET A 168 11.66 -18.13 -3.91
C MET A 168 10.60 -18.79 -3.04
N GLY A 169 9.36 -18.92 -3.49
CA GLY A 169 8.24 -19.44 -2.71
C GLY A 169 7.73 -18.47 -1.63
N ILE A 170 8.02 -17.20 -1.77
CA ILE A 170 7.50 -16.15 -0.89
C ILE A 170 6.12 -15.74 -1.42
N THR A 171 5.08 -16.11 -0.70
CA THR A 171 3.68 -15.83 -1.10
C THR A 171 3.41 -14.34 -1.13
N GLN A 172 2.83 -13.86 -2.21
CA GLN A 172 2.41 -12.49 -2.42
C GLN A 172 0.91 -12.44 -2.65
N ILE A 173 0.20 -11.72 -1.79
CA ILE A 173 -1.25 -11.53 -1.86
C ILE A 173 -1.54 -10.05 -2.11
N ALA A 174 -2.28 -9.73 -3.15
CA ALA A 174 -2.70 -8.36 -3.43
C ALA A 174 -4.21 -8.20 -3.34
N ALA A 175 -4.67 -7.23 -2.56
CA ALA A 175 -6.07 -6.84 -2.47
C ALA A 175 -6.27 -5.46 -3.08
N VAL A 176 -7.03 -5.42 -4.16
CA VAL A 176 -7.36 -4.20 -4.90
C VAL A 176 -8.60 -3.57 -4.29
N MET A 177 -8.39 -2.52 -3.49
CA MET A 177 -9.41 -1.84 -2.69
C MET A 177 -9.76 -0.45 -3.22
N GLY A 178 -9.25 -0.11 -4.37
CA GLY A 178 -9.50 1.14 -5.08
C GLY A 178 -8.98 1.09 -6.50
N PRO A 179 -9.02 2.20 -7.24
CA PRO A 179 -8.44 2.26 -8.57
C PRO A 179 -6.98 1.86 -8.54
N CYS A 180 -6.59 1.03 -9.49
CA CYS A 180 -5.23 0.56 -9.67
C CYS A 180 -4.84 0.79 -11.13
N VAL A 181 -4.04 1.84 -11.37
CA VAL A 181 -3.86 2.40 -12.71
C VAL A 181 -2.41 2.27 -13.18
N ALA A 182 -2.24 1.98 -14.45
CA ALA A 182 -0.97 1.96 -15.18
C ALA A 182 0.11 1.12 -14.47
N GLY A 183 1.25 1.71 -14.11
CA GLY A 183 2.34 1.02 -13.41
C GLY A 183 1.94 0.41 -12.07
N GLY A 184 0.99 1.03 -11.34
CA GLY A 184 0.42 0.48 -10.11
C GLY A 184 -0.39 -0.79 -10.32
N ALA A 185 -0.95 -1.01 -11.51
CA ALA A 185 -1.73 -2.19 -11.85
C ALA A 185 -0.87 -3.46 -11.98
N TYR A 186 0.42 -3.33 -12.28
CA TYR A 186 1.32 -4.48 -12.39
C TYR A 186 1.55 -5.16 -11.05
N LEU A 187 1.54 -4.41 -9.95
CA LEU A 187 1.80 -4.96 -8.61
C LEU A 187 0.81 -6.08 -8.23
N PRO A 188 -0.53 -5.87 -8.30
CA PRO A 188 -1.46 -6.95 -8.04
C PRO A 188 -1.39 -8.07 -9.09
N ILE A 189 -1.29 -7.74 -10.38
CA ILE A 189 -1.27 -8.74 -11.46
C ILE A 189 -0.06 -9.67 -11.38
N MET A 190 1.06 -9.20 -10.83
CA MET A 190 2.27 -9.99 -10.64
C MET A 190 2.34 -10.69 -9.27
N SER A 191 1.35 -10.48 -8.41
CA SER A 191 1.21 -11.22 -7.15
C SER A 191 0.72 -12.66 -7.41
N ASP A 192 0.93 -13.56 -6.44
CA ASP A 192 0.52 -14.95 -6.58
C ASP A 192 -1.00 -15.12 -6.47
N GLU A 193 -1.65 -14.24 -5.70
CA GLU A 193 -3.11 -14.20 -5.51
C GLU A 193 -3.61 -12.75 -5.57
N THR A 194 -4.64 -12.51 -6.37
CA THR A 194 -5.25 -11.18 -6.57
C THR A 194 -6.71 -11.18 -6.14
N LEU A 195 -7.01 -10.34 -5.16
CA LEU A 195 -8.35 -10.15 -4.60
C LEU A 195 -8.88 -8.76 -4.99
N MET A 196 -10.17 -8.63 -5.27
CA MET A 196 -10.79 -7.35 -5.63
C MET A 196 -12.01 -7.05 -4.79
N VAL A 197 -12.22 -5.78 -4.44
CA VAL A 197 -13.43 -5.29 -3.77
C VAL A 197 -14.37 -4.69 -4.80
N GLU A 198 -15.59 -5.24 -4.92
CA GLU A 198 -16.62 -4.79 -5.86
C GLU A 198 -16.96 -3.31 -5.65
N GLY A 199 -17.21 -2.58 -6.73
CA GLY A 199 -17.62 -1.17 -6.72
C GLY A 199 -16.50 -0.18 -6.36
N ASN A 200 -15.41 -0.64 -5.74
CA ASN A 200 -14.28 0.21 -5.36
C ASN A 200 -12.99 -0.18 -6.09
N GLY A 201 -12.69 -1.48 -6.13
CA GLY A 201 -11.47 -2.01 -6.76
C GLY A 201 -11.59 -2.05 -8.28
N SER A 202 -10.59 -1.52 -8.98
CA SER A 202 -10.51 -1.64 -10.43
C SER A 202 -9.05 -1.69 -10.89
N ILE A 203 -8.80 -2.44 -11.97
CA ILE A 203 -7.46 -2.59 -12.57
C ILE A 203 -7.55 -2.25 -14.05
N TYR A 204 -6.78 -1.27 -14.51
CA TYR A 204 -6.68 -0.93 -15.94
C TYR A 204 -5.39 -0.13 -16.23
N LEU A 205 -4.93 -0.19 -17.46
CA LEU A 205 -3.78 0.61 -17.90
C LEU A 205 -4.18 2.08 -18.08
N ALA A 206 -5.36 2.33 -18.64
CA ALA A 206 -5.91 3.65 -18.86
C ALA A 206 -7.35 3.70 -18.35
N GLY A 207 -7.65 4.67 -17.49
CA GLY A 207 -9.00 4.84 -16.96
C GLY A 207 -10.02 5.35 -18.01
N PRO A 208 -11.33 5.34 -17.68
CA PRO A 208 -12.41 5.68 -18.60
C PRO A 208 -12.23 7.00 -19.36
N TYR A 209 -11.69 8.03 -18.69
CA TYR A 209 -11.43 9.33 -19.33
C TYR A 209 -10.41 9.24 -20.47
N LEU A 210 -9.37 8.43 -20.31
CA LEU A 210 -8.37 8.24 -21.36
C LEU A 210 -8.91 7.36 -22.48
N VAL A 211 -9.72 6.35 -22.18
CA VAL A 211 -10.42 5.53 -23.17
C VAL A 211 -11.30 6.42 -24.04
N LYS A 212 -12.13 7.27 -23.40
CA LYS A 212 -12.98 8.23 -24.14
C LYS A 212 -12.16 9.19 -25.00
N ALA A 213 -11.07 9.72 -24.48
CA ALA A 213 -10.20 10.64 -25.23
C ALA A 213 -9.49 9.97 -26.40
N ALA A 214 -9.10 8.70 -26.26
CA ALA A 214 -8.32 7.98 -27.28
C ALA A 214 -9.17 7.37 -28.39
N ILE A 215 -10.32 6.78 -28.06
CA ILE A 215 -11.13 6.02 -29.01
C ILE A 215 -12.61 6.45 -29.05
N GLY A 216 -13.02 7.44 -28.24
CA GLY A 216 -14.36 7.98 -28.20
C GLY A 216 -15.41 7.13 -27.49
N GLU A 217 -15.02 6.04 -26.86
CA GLU A 217 -15.93 5.15 -26.13
C GLU A 217 -16.20 5.63 -24.72
N ASP A 218 -17.48 5.66 -24.33
CA ASP A 218 -17.90 5.86 -22.95
C ASP A 218 -18.00 4.50 -22.25
N VAL A 219 -17.16 4.26 -21.26
CA VAL A 219 -17.14 3.06 -20.44
C VAL A 219 -17.02 3.44 -18.96
N ASP A 220 -17.72 2.76 -18.08
CA ASP A 220 -17.57 2.94 -16.64
C ASP A 220 -16.42 2.11 -16.07
N ASN A 221 -16.02 2.40 -14.80
CA ASN A 221 -14.90 1.73 -14.14
C ASN A 221 -15.12 0.21 -13.97
N GLU A 222 -16.36 -0.21 -13.64
CA GLU A 222 -16.67 -1.62 -13.40
C GLU A 222 -16.60 -2.43 -14.69
N THR A 223 -17.18 -1.92 -15.76
CA THR A 223 -17.15 -2.57 -17.08
C THR A 223 -15.72 -2.61 -17.63
N LEU A 224 -14.94 -1.53 -17.46
CA LEU A 224 -13.59 -1.45 -17.99
C LEU A 224 -12.62 -2.39 -17.27
N GLY A 225 -12.69 -2.45 -15.94
CA GLY A 225 -11.70 -3.20 -15.14
C GLY A 225 -12.12 -3.42 -13.69
N GLY A 226 -13.41 -3.54 -13.42
CA GLY A 226 -13.93 -3.85 -12.10
C GLY A 226 -13.78 -5.33 -11.71
N ALA A 227 -14.23 -5.64 -10.50
CA ALA A 227 -14.07 -6.97 -9.92
C ALA A 227 -14.74 -8.07 -10.76
N ASP A 228 -15.94 -7.83 -11.28
CA ASP A 228 -16.63 -8.79 -12.16
C ASP A 228 -15.89 -9.03 -13.47
N THR A 229 -15.40 -7.98 -14.09
CA THR A 229 -14.65 -8.07 -15.35
C THR A 229 -13.40 -8.94 -15.17
N HIS A 230 -12.67 -8.73 -14.08
CA HIS A 230 -11.40 -9.43 -13.87
C HIS A 230 -11.53 -10.83 -13.26
N THR A 231 -12.60 -11.12 -12.54
CA THR A 231 -12.82 -12.48 -12.01
C THR A 231 -13.60 -13.40 -12.96
N SER A 232 -14.53 -12.83 -13.77
CA SER A 232 -15.46 -13.64 -14.58
C SER A 232 -15.14 -13.62 -16.07
N ILE A 233 -14.46 -12.60 -16.59
CA ILE A 233 -14.18 -12.43 -18.02
C ILE A 233 -12.70 -12.60 -18.33
N SER A 234 -11.82 -11.78 -17.73
CA SER A 234 -10.39 -11.83 -18.04
C SER A 234 -9.60 -12.87 -17.26
N GLY A 235 -10.09 -13.29 -16.10
CA GLY A 235 -9.41 -14.22 -15.22
C GLY A 235 -8.12 -13.70 -14.57
N ILE A 236 -7.93 -12.37 -14.53
CA ILE A 236 -6.75 -11.74 -13.92
C ILE A 236 -6.83 -11.74 -12.40
N ALA A 237 -8.03 -11.60 -11.83
CA ALA A 237 -8.25 -11.67 -10.40
C ALA A 237 -8.85 -13.02 -10.00
N ASP A 238 -8.42 -13.55 -8.85
CA ASP A 238 -8.81 -14.85 -8.35
C ASP A 238 -10.12 -14.78 -7.55
N TYR A 239 -10.32 -13.71 -6.79
CA TYR A 239 -11.46 -13.55 -5.89
C TYR A 239 -12.04 -12.15 -5.93
N LYS A 240 -13.36 -12.05 -5.68
CA LYS A 240 -14.08 -10.80 -5.47
C LYS A 240 -14.87 -10.81 -4.17
N PHE A 241 -15.00 -9.64 -3.54
CA PHE A 241 -15.67 -9.44 -2.26
C PHE A 241 -16.49 -8.16 -2.29
N LYS A 242 -17.60 -8.16 -1.56
CA LYS A 242 -18.48 -6.98 -1.49
C LYS A 242 -17.91 -5.86 -0.63
N THR A 243 -17.08 -6.19 0.35
CA THR A 243 -16.52 -5.23 1.31
C THR A 243 -15.01 -5.44 1.51
N GLU A 244 -14.33 -4.38 1.95
CA GLU A 244 -12.92 -4.47 2.33
C GLU A 244 -12.71 -5.46 3.48
N GLN A 245 -13.67 -5.54 4.43
CA GLN A 245 -13.61 -6.45 5.57
C GLN A 245 -13.67 -7.92 5.12
N GLU A 246 -14.61 -8.28 4.25
CA GLU A 246 -14.71 -9.64 3.70
C GLU A 246 -13.41 -10.03 2.96
N CYS A 247 -12.85 -9.10 2.19
CA CYS A 247 -11.58 -9.30 1.49
C CYS A 247 -10.44 -9.55 2.49
N MET A 248 -10.31 -8.72 3.52
CA MET A 248 -9.27 -8.90 4.55
C MET A 248 -9.47 -10.16 5.39
N ASP A 249 -10.70 -10.55 5.67
CA ASP A 249 -11.00 -11.82 6.36
C ASP A 249 -10.58 -13.03 5.51
N HIS A 250 -10.71 -12.92 4.18
CA HIS A 250 -10.20 -13.94 3.28
C HIS A 250 -8.66 -13.99 3.29
N ILE A 251 -7.99 -12.84 3.29
CA ILE A 251 -6.52 -12.79 3.45
C ILE A 251 -6.10 -13.48 4.76
N LYS A 252 -6.77 -13.20 5.88
CA LYS A 252 -6.51 -13.88 7.16
C LYS A 252 -6.66 -15.40 7.03
N LYS A 253 -7.67 -15.87 6.29
CA LYS A 253 -7.86 -17.30 6.03
C LYS A 253 -6.71 -17.88 5.20
N MET A 254 -6.29 -17.20 4.14
CA MET A 254 -5.15 -17.62 3.31
C MET A 254 -3.86 -17.69 4.13
N MET A 255 -3.57 -16.66 4.95
CA MET A 255 -2.39 -16.64 5.82
C MET A 255 -2.40 -17.80 6.84
N ARG A 256 -3.58 -18.15 7.38
CA ARG A 256 -3.73 -19.32 8.27
C ARG A 256 -3.38 -20.62 7.56
N MET A 257 -3.72 -20.74 6.27
CA MET A 257 -3.41 -21.93 5.47
C MET A 257 -1.91 -22.09 5.20
N LEU A 258 -1.15 -21.01 5.22
CA LEU A 258 0.32 -21.04 5.12
C LEU A 258 0.98 -21.57 6.41
N GLY A 259 0.22 -21.67 7.51
CA GLY A 259 0.73 -22.10 8.82
C GLY A 259 1.50 -20.98 9.57
N GLU A 260 2.01 -21.33 10.73
CA GLU A 260 2.80 -20.40 11.56
C GLU A 260 4.18 -20.11 10.93
N THR A 261 4.78 -19.01 11.37
CA THR A 261 6.16 -18.67 10.96
C THR A 261 7.09 -19.78 11.44
N PRO A 262 7.92 -20.37 10.57
CA PRO A 262 8.95 -21.32 11.02
C PRO A 262 9.86 -20.69 12.07
N ALA A 263 10.19 -21.46 13.13
CA ALA A 263 11.07 -21.03 14.22
C ALA A 263 12.51 -20.83 13.75
#